data_b3d94ebabaadba4c42befa87d95c2c2c
#
_entry.id   b3d94ebabaadba4c42befa87d95c2c2c
#
_cell.length_a   1.000
_cell.length_b   1.000
_cell.length_c   1.000
_cell.angle_alpha   90.00
_cell.angle_beta   90.00
_cell.angle_gamma   90.00
#
_symmetry.space_group_name_H-M   'P 1'
#
loop_
_entity.id
_entity.type
_entity.pdbx_description
1 polymer ?
#
loop_
_entity_poly.entity_id
_entity_poly.type
_entity_poly.pdbx_seq_one_letter_code
_entity_poly.pdbx_strand_id
1 'polypeptide(L)'
;MTDAVVSRVMYGVEAITPSPTTILYQRDLVRVVGTEESIEKVKLLIGQPIEQEIPLSGNYDVQSVLVTNKEVVSKTLAQLNLQSNYDATVTRIRRSGIDIKPSPDAKIRFGDKLVVACSKDNMEQVFRLFGNDAKRLSDTDIFPIALGIVLGVLVGKFTFLGLTGGVLVVALVLSRLGKTGPILWTMSSASNLLLRELGLIFFLSVVGTQAGATLVDTYLQYGYELFLAGAIITLVPMIATALIAKLVYKTNLLTLLGALAGGMTSTPGLAAISPMTKSNAPQIAYATVYPIAMVLLVLVVKLLALFS
;
A
#
# COMPACT_ATOMS: atom_id res chain seq x y z
N MET A 1 -14.93 9.13 19.20
CA MET A 1 -14.78 9.81 17.90
C MET A 1 -15.09 8.82 16.81
N THR A 2 -15.87 9.22 15.80
CA THR A 2 -16.22 8.36 14.67
C THR A 2 -15.18 8.51 13.57
N ASP A 3 -14.77 7.42 12.94
CA ASP A 3 -13.84 7.42 11.80
C ASP A 3 -14.54 7.85 10.47
N ALA A 4 -15.67 8.51 10.57
CA ALA A 4 -16.42 9.03 9.43
C ALA A 4 -16.01 10.47 9.11
N VAL A 5 -15.99 10.79 7.83
CA VAL A 5 -15.69 12.14 7.32
C VAL A 5 -16.94 12.73 6.71
N VAL A 6 -17.30 13.94 7.15
CA VAL A 6 -18.33 14.72 6.49
C VAL A 6 -17.73 15.32 5.22
N SER A 7 -18.23 14.88 4.08
CA SER A 7 -17.70 15.30 2.77
C SER A 7 -18.42 16.51 2.19
N ARG A 8 -19.68 16.73 2.56
CA ARG A 8 -20.51 17.87 2.10
C ARG A 8 -21.62 18.19 3.12
N VAL A 9 -21.98 19.44 3.15
CA VAL A 9 -23.17 19.94 3.87
C VAL A 9 -23.98 20.77 2.89
N MET A 10 -25.30 20.58 2.86
CA MET A 10 -26.23 21.34 2.05
C MET A 10 -27.10 22.18 2.96
N TYR A 11 -26.99 23.50 2.80
CA TYR A 11 -27.83 24.51 3.46
C TYR A 11 -28.92 24.92 2.46
N GLY A 12 -30.13 24.43 2.66
CA GLY A 12 -31.24 24.71 1.73
C GLY A 12 -30.92 24.21 0.30
N VAL A 13 -30.44 25.12 -0.59
CA VAL A 13 -30.12 24.80 -2.00
C VAL A 13 -28.61 24.82 -2.25
N GLU A 14 -27.83 25.37 -1.34
CA GLU A 14 -26.37 25.53 -1.50
C GLU A 14 -25.61 24.40 -0.80
N ALA A 15 -24.76 23.69 -1.55
CA ALA A 15 -23.89 22.65 -1.02
C ALA A 15 -22.47 23.19 -0.84
N ILE A 16 -21.92 23.01 0.36
CA ILE A 16 -20.56 23.43 0.70
C ILE A 16 -19.70 22.27 1.17
N THR A 17 -18.38 22.40 1.07
CA THR A 17 -17.43 21.51 1.73
C THR A 17 -17.22 21.99 3.18
N PRO A 18 -17.51 21.16 4.21
CA PRO A 18 -17.41 21.62 5.58
C PRO A 18 -15.95 21.83 6.02
N SER A 19 -15.74 22.86 6.81
CA SER A 19 -14.51 23.13 7.57
C SER A 19 -14.68 22.64 9.02
N PRO A 20 -13.63 22.59 9.84
CA PRO A 20 -13.74 22.27 11.28
C PRO A 20 -14.61 23.25 12.07
N THR A 21 -14.85 24.44 11.54
CA THR A 21 -15.69 25.49 12.14
C THR A 21 -17.11 25.52 11.57
N THR A 22 -17.46 24.62 10.65
CA THR A 22 -18.79 24.57 10.05
C THR A 22 -19.83 24.16 11.09
N ILE A 23 -20.85 24.98 11.27
CA ILE A 23 -21.97 24.72 12.19
C ILE A 23 -23.08 24.05 11.39
N LEU A 24 -23.59 22.94 11.88
CA LEU A 24 -24.74 22.26 11.31
C LEU A 24 -26.04 22.74 11.96
N TYR A 25 -27.03 23.03 11.15
CA TYR A 25 -28.35 23.41 11.60
C TYR A 25 -29.36 22.30 11.40
N GLN A 26 -30.45 22.35 12.11
CA GLN A 26 -31.54 21.40 11.95
C GLN A 26 -32.11 21.50 10.51
N ARG A 27 -32.23 20.35 9.83
CA ARG A 27 -32.64 20.17 8.41
C ARG A 27 -31.51 20.33 7.39
N ASP A 28 -30.27 20.58 7.80
CA ASP A 28 -29.15 20.48 6.87
C ASP A 28 -28.97 19.03 6.43
N LEU A 29 -28.63 18.84 5.15
CA LEU A 29 -28.28 17.54 4.62
C LEU A 29 -26.77 17.37 4.67
N VAL A 30 -26.34 16.23 5.19
CA VAL A 30 -24.92 15.94 5.39
C VAL A 30 -24.55 14.67 4.65
N ARG A 31 -23.55 14.75 3.76
CA ARG A 31 -22.98 13.57 3.14
C ARG A 31 -21.78 13.08 3.94
N VAL A 32 -21.92 11.87 4.47
CA VAL A 32 -20.89 11.23 5.28
C VAL A 32 -20.25 10.07 4.51
N VAL A 33 -18.94 9.94 4.61
CA VAL A 33 -18.16 8.83 4.06
C VAL A 33 -17.40 8.17 5.19
N GLY A 34 -17.54 6.85 5.32
CA GLY A 34 -16.90 6.09 6.40
C GLY A 34 -17.09 4.59 6.24
N THR A 35 -16.62 3.82 7.22
CA THR A 35 -16.93 2.40 7.34
C THR A 35 -18.39 2.24 7.79
N GLU A 36 -18.99 1.07 7.57
CA GLU A 36 -20.37 0.77 7.96
C GLU A 36 -20.59 1.03 9.46
N GLU A 37 -19.66 0.61 10.32
CA GLU A 37 -19.71 0.85 11.77
C GLU A 37 -19.65 2.34 12.10
N SER A 38 -18.83 3.12 11.40
CA SER A 38 -18.73 4.57 11.60
C SER A 38 -19.99 5.30 11.14
N ILE A 39 -20.60 4.85 10.04
CA ILE A 39 -21.86 5.41 9.53
C ILE A 39 -23.02 5.16 10.51
N GLU A 40 -23.10 3.97 11.11
CA GLU A 40 -24.12 3.69 12.14
C GLU A 40 -23.98 4.63 13.36
N LYS A 41 -22.76 4.90 13.81
CA LYS A 41 -22.51 5.87 14.89
C LYS A 41 -22.92 7.29 14.50
N VAL A 42 -22.71 7.68 13.25
CA VAL A 42 -23.11 8.99 12.73
C VAL A 42 -24.64 9.11 12.63
N LYS A 43 -25.36 8.07 12.24
CA LYS A 43 -26.83 8.04 12.24
C LYS A 43 -27.42 8.39 13.61
N LEU A 44 -26.79 7.90 14.68
CA LEU A 44 -27.22 8.20 16.06
C LEU A 44 -27.00 9.65 16.45
N LEU A 45 -26.01 10.33 15.85
CA LEU A 45 -25.63 11.70 16.20
C LEU A 45 -26.32 12.75 15.33
N ILE A 46 -26.49 12.49 14.03
CA ILE A 46 -26.94 13.47 13.05
C ILE A 46 -28.39 13.20 12.62
N GLY A 47 -28.78 11.94 12.49
CA GLY A 47 -30.14 11.55 12.08
C GLY A 47 -30.17 10.44 11.04
N GLN A 48 -31.38 10.14 10.55
CA GLN A 48 -31.62 9.02 9.63
C GLN A 48 -31.12 9.35 8.20
N PRO A 49 -30.62 8.34 7.47
CA PRO A 49 -30.23 8.52 6.08
C PRO A 49 -31.45 8.78 5.21
N ILE A 50 -31.27 9.66 4.24
CA ILE A 50 -32.25 9.96 3.19
C ILE A 50 -31.66 9.62 1.83
N GLU A 51 -32.50 9.26 0.86
CA GLU A 51 -32.06 8.92 -0.51
C GLU A 51 -31.82 10.14 -1.40
N GLN A 52 -31.76 11.33 -0.83
CA GLN A 52 -31.52 12.56 -1.60
C GLN A 52 -30.01 12.75 -1.85
N GLU A 53 -29.63 12.82 -3.12
CA GLU A 53 -28.25 13.18 -3.48
C GLU A 53 -28.01 14.67 -3.25
N ILE A 54 -26.95 14.99 -2.49
CA ILE A 54 -26.46 16.37 -2.40
C ILE A 54 -25.68 16.66 -3.68
N PRO A 55 -26.15 17.57 -4.56
CA PRO A 55 -25.43 17.90 -5.77
C PRO A 55 -24.05 18.46 -5.43
N LEU A 56 -23.12 18.32 -6.36
CA LEU A 56 -21.89 19.11 -6.33
C LEU A 56 -22.36 20.58 -6.40
N SER A 57 -21.94 21.41 -5.44
CA SER A 57 -22.21 22.85 -5.57
C SER A 57 -21.65 23.28 -6.93
N GLY A 58 -22.38 24.14 -7.66
CA GLY A 58 -21.98 24.55 -9.01
C GLY A 58 -20.55 25.08 -9.10
N ASN A 59 -19.95 25.41 -7.94
CA ASN A 59 -18.61 25.97 -7.81
C ASN A 59 -17.52 24.96 -7.41
N TYR A 60 -17.88 23.73 -6.99
CA TYR A 60 -16.91 22.70 -6.62
C TYR A 60 -16.83 21.59 -7.67
N ASP A 61 -15.63 21.07 -7.89
CA ASP A 61 -15.36 19.93 -8.75
C ASP A 61 -14.56 18.87 -7.99
N VAL A 62 -14.70 17.62 -8.40
CA VAL A 62 -13.97 16.49 -7.82
C VAL A 62 -13.15 15.86 -8.92
N GLN A 63 -11.85 16.06 -8.86
CA GLN A 63 -10.94 15.57 -9.88
C GLN A 63 -9.86 14.66 -9.32
N SER A 64 -9.34 13.84 -10.21
CA SER A 64 -8.23 12.95 -9.91
C SER A 64 -6.91 13.63 -10.29
N VAL A 65 -6.05 13.83 -9.31
CA VAL A 65 -4.77 14.53 -9.44
C VAL A 65 -3.63 13.56 -9.18
N LEU A 66 -2.64 13.57 -10.07
CA LEU A 66 -1.48 12.71 -10.00
C LEU A 66 -0.31 13.45 -9.33
N VAL A 67 0.31 12.84 -8.35
CA VAL A 67 1.46 13.43 -7.66
C VAL A 67 2.73 13.18 -8.46
N THR A 68 3.21 14.23 -9.14
CA THR A 68 4.45 14.22 -9.94
C THR A 68 5.42 15.34 -9.55
N ASN A 69 5.00 16.24 -8.65
CA ASN A 69 5.87 17.27 -8.10
C ASN A 69 6.71 16.70 -6.94
N LYS A 70 8.03 16.68 -7.11
CA LYS A 70 8.98 16.18 -6.10
C LYS A 70 8.97 16.99 -4.79
N GLU A 71 8.50 18.22 -4.80
CA GLU A 71 8.51 19.10 -3.62
C GLU A 71 7.44 18.74 -2.58
N VAL A 72 6.32 18.14 -3.02
CA VAL A 72 5.24 17.72 -2.12
C VAL A 72 5.44 16.30 -1.59
N VAL A 73 6.37 15.54 -2.17
CA VAL A 73 6.68 14.18 -1.74
C VAL A 73 7.23 14.17 -0.31
N SER A 74 6.77 13.22 0.49
CA SER A 74 7.04 13.05 1.93
C SER A 74 6.42 14.10 2.86
N LYS A 75 5.76 15.14 2.35
CA LYS A 75 4.93 16.02 3.17
C LYS A 75 3.64 15.31 3.57
N THR A 76 3.12 15.64 4.74
CA THR A 76 1.81 15.17 5.20
C THR A 76 0.70 16.05 4.61
N LEU A 77 -0.55 15.54 4.59
CA LEU A 77 -1.70 16.34 4.17
C LEU A 77 -1.87 17.59 5.05
N ALA A 78 -1.62 17.45 6.37
CA ALA A 78 -1.64 18.60 7.29
C ALA A 78 -0.62 19.67 6.92
N GLN A 79 0.62 19.29 6.56
CA GLN A 79 1.66 20.23 6.15
C GLN A 79 1.36 20.96 4.85
N LEU A 80 0.58 20.34 3.95
CA LEU A 80 0.16 20.97 2.70
C LEU A 80 -0.93 22.01 2.89
N ASN A 81 -1.68 21.94 4.00
CA ASN A 81 -2.74 22.86 4.39
C ASN A 81 -3.69 23.23 3.24
N LEU A 82 -4.15 22.18 2.53
CA LEU A 82 -4.90 22.33 1.28
C LEU A 82 -6.22 23.08 1.45
N GLN A 83 -6.89 22.88 2.60
CA GLN A 83 -8.15 23.55 2.88
C GLN A 83 -7.98 25.07 2.97
N SER A 84 -6.98 25.54 3.71
CA SER A 84 -6.77 26.99 3.91
C SER A 84 -6.19 27.68 2.68
N ASN A 85 -5.31 26.99 1.93
CA ASN A 85 -4.59 27.61 0.82
C ASN A 85 -5.33 27.52 -0.51
N TYR A 86 -6.14 26.46 -0.71
CA TYR A 86 -6.73 26.15 -2.03
C TYR A 86 -8.23 25.81 -1.93
N ASP A 87 -8.83 25.91 -0.74
CA ASP A 87 -10.20 25.42 -0.50
C ASP A 87 -10.39 24.00 -1.07
N ALA A 88 -9.41 23.14 -0.81
CA ALA A 88 -9.31 21.80 -1.38
C ALA A 88 -9.21 20.71 -0.30
N THR A 89 -9.88 19.60 -0.51
CA THR A 89 -9.85 18.44 0.39
C THR A 89 -9.55 17.17 -0.39
N VAL A 90 -8.58 16.38 0.10
CA VAL A 90 -8.30 15.05 -0.44
C VAL A 90 -9.31 14.06 0.13
N THR A 91 -10.12 13.48 -0.74
CA THR A 91 -11.18 12.51 -0.35
C THR A 91 -10.71 11.06 -0.46
N ARG A 92 -9.70 10.80 -1.28
CA ARG A 92 -9.12 9.47 -1.48
C ARG A 92 -7.67 9.58 -1.94
N ILE A 93 -6.84 8.65 -1.46
CA ILE A 93 -5.46 8.44 -1.94
C ILE A 93 -5.41 7.04 -2.52
N ARG A 94 -5.06 6.91 -3.81
CA ARG A 94 -4.79 5.61 -4.44
C ARG A 94 -3.30 5.47 -4.70
N ARG A 95 -2.70 4.47 -4.06
CA ARG A 95 -1.27 4.15 -4.15
C ARG A 95 -1.09 2.72 -4.63
N SER A 96 -0.45 2.53 -5.78
CA SER A 96 -0.21 1.20 -6.37
C SER A 96 -1.49 0.34 -6.44
N GLY A 97 -2.62 0.96 -6.81
CA GLY A 97 -3.92 0.29 -6.91
C GLY A 97 -4.70 0.14 -5.59
N ILE A 98 -4.08 0.44 -4.44
CA ILE A 98 -4.70 0.35 -3.11
C ILE A 98 -5.26 1.71 -2.70
N ASP A 99 -6.51 1.74 -2.25
CA ASP A 99 -7.12 2.93 -1.70
C ASP A 99 -6.73 3.09 -0.23
N ILE A 100 -6.09 4.22 0.09
CA ILE A 100 -5.65 4.61 1.42
C ILE A 100 -6.56 5.71 1.93
N LYS A 101 -7.01 5.60 3.19
CA LYS A 101 -7.79 6.64 3.85
C LYS A 101 -6.93 7.90 4.01
N PRO A 102 -7.38 9.07 3.53
CA PRO A 102 -6.68 10.31 3.78
C PRO A 102 -6.79 10.67 5.27
N SER A 103 -5.65 10.79 5.93
CA SER A 103 -5.53 11.30 7.30
C SER A 103 -4.58 12.50 7.31
N PRO A 104 -4.67 13.40 8.29
CA PRO A 104 -3.77 14.55 8.39
C PRO A 104 -2.28 14.17 8.33
N ASP A 105 -1.93 13.02 8.91
CA ASP A 105 -0.55 12.50 8.97
C ASP A 105 -0.16 11.68 7.74
N ALA A 106 -1.09 11.44 6.81
CA ALA A 106 -0.80 10.68 5.60
C ALA A 106 0.24 11.41 4.75
N LYS A 107 1.40 10.76 4.57
CA LYS A 107 2.48 11.27 3.73
C LYS A 107 2.18 11.01 2.25
N ILE A 108 2.30 12.04 1.45
CA ILE A 108 2.16 11.97 0.00
C ILE A 108 3.41 11.34 -0.62
N ARG A 109 3.21 10.45 -1.59
CA ARG A 109 4.28 9.79 -2.32
C ARG A 109 4.21 10.12 -3.81
N PHE A 110 5.33 10.06 -4.47
CA PHE A 110 5.41 10.19 -5.92
C PHE A 110 4.57 9.07 -6.58
N GLY A 111 3.73 9.44 -7.55
CA GLY A 111 2.85 8.50 -8.23
C GLY A 111 1.52 8.19 -7.50
N ASP A 112 1.27 8.80 -6.34
CA ASP A 112 -0.06 8.73 -5.72
C ASP A 112 -1.10 9.39 -6.63
N LYS A 113 -2.26 8.77 -6.74
CA LYS A 113 -3.43 9.34 -7.40
C LYS A 113 -4.39 9.83 -6.33
N LEU A 114 -4.52 11.14 -6.20
CA LEU A 114 -5.39 11.80 -5.22
C LEU A 114 -6.73 12.12 -5.87
N VAL A 115 -7.82 11.83 -5.17
CA VAL A 115 -9.12 12.39 -5.52
C VAL A 115 -9.32 13.63 -4.66
N VAL A 116 -9.39 14.79 -5.30
CA VAL A 116 -9.45 16.08 -4.64
C VAL A 116 -10.78 16.75 -4.97
N ALA A 117 -11.49 17.16 -3.93
CA ALA A 117 -12.64 18.08 -4.03
C ALA A 117 -12.12 19.51 -3.83
N CYS A 118 -12.35 20.39 -4.78
CA CYS A 118 -11.81 21.74 -4.77
C CYS A 118 -12.76 22.69 -5.49
N SER A 119 -12.71 23.99 -5.13
CA SER A 119 -13.35 25.04 -5.94
C SER A 119 -12.79 25.04 -7.37
N LYS A 120 -13.65 25.23 -8.37
CA LYS A 120 -13.25 25.25 -9.78
C LYS A 120 -12.14 26.27 -10.04
N ASP A 121 -12.19 27.42 -9.38
CA ASP A 121 -11.21 28.49 -9.55
C ASP A 121 -9.81 28.12 -9.05
N ASN A 122 -9.75 27.23 -8.06
CA ASN A 122 -8.49 26.81 -7.45
C ASN A 122 -7.96 25.47 -8.00
N MET A 123 -8.75 24.75 -8.80
CA MET A 123 -8.37 23.41 -9.28
C MET A 123 -7.07 23.44 -10.10
N GLU A 124 -6.83 24.45 -10.89
CA GLU A 124 -5.59 24.59 -11.66
C GLU A 124 -4.37 24.78 -10.74
N GLN A 125 -4.54 25.53 -9.64
CA GLN A 125 -3.47 25.71 -8.64
C GLN A 125 -3.15 24.38 -7.93
N VAL A 126 -4.18 23.58 -7.65
CA VAL A 126 -4.01 22.24 -7.09
C VAL A 126 -3.28 21.32 -8.07
N PHE A 127 -3.59 21.38 -9.36
CA PHE A 127 -2.84 20.64 -10.39
C PHE A 127 -1.37 21.05 -10.44
N ARG A 128 -1.07 22.34 -10.39
CA ARG A 128 0.30 22.86 -10.36
C ARG A 128 1.04 22.42 -9.08
N LEU A 129 0.37 22.45 -7.94
CA LEU A 129 0.95 22.01 -6.66
C LEU A 129 1.40 20.54 -6.72
N PHE A 130 0.54 19.66 -7.22
CA PHE A 130 0.83 18.22 -7.29
C PHE A 130 1.59 17.80 -8.56
N GLY A 131 1.62 18.68 -9.58
CA GLY A 131 2.31 18.46 -10.84
C GLY A 131 1.44 17.85 -11.94
N ASN A 132 0.55 16.94 -11.62
CA ASN A 132 -0.46 16.27 -12.49
C ASN A 132 0.04 15.91 -13.91
N ASP A 133 1.30 15.50 -14.06
CA ASP A 133 1.95 15.22 -15.33
C ASP A 133 2.21 13.71 -15.48
N ALA A 134 1.40 13.04 -16.30
CA ALA A 134 1.53 11.61 -16.54
C ALA A 134 2.87 11.21 -17.22
N LYS A 135 3.48 12.12 -18.00
CA LYS A 135 4.76 11.85 -18.66
C LYS A 135 5.89 11.72 -17.65
N ARG A 136 5.89 12.52 -16.60
CA ARG A 136 6.89 12.44 -15.51
C ARG A 136 6.82 11.14 -14.72
N LEU A 137 5.71 10.41 -14.77
CA LEU A 137 5.62 9.07 -14.20
C LEU A 137 6.35 8.01 -15.03
N SER A 138 6.45 8.23 -16.34
CA SER A 138 7.16 7.31 -17.23
C SER A 138 8.67 7.42 -17.09
N ASP A 139 9.16 8.57 -16.61
CA ASP A 139 10.58 8.82 -16.39
C ASP A 139 11.02 8.12 -15.11
N THR A 140 11.49 6.87 -15.23
CA THR A 140 12.05 6.14 -14.11
C THR A 140 13.50 6.53 -13.93
N ASP A 141 13.81 7.21 -12.83
CA ASP A 141 15.19 7.50 -12.45
C ASP A 141 15.85 6.21 -11.94
N ILE A 142 16.79 5.68 -12.70
CA ILE A 142 17.51 4.44 -12.36
C ILE A 142 18.58 4.70 -11.28
N PHE A 143 19.06 5.93 -11.14
CA PHE A 143 20.11 6.26 -10.19
C PHE A 143 19.78 5.94 -8.73
N PRO A 144 18.60 6.29 -8.18
CA PRO A 144 18.21 5.90 -6.82
C PRO A 144 18.17 4.39 -6.62
N ILE A 145 17.73 3.64 -7.65
CA ILE A 145 17.65 2.17 -7.58
C ILE A 145 19.07 1.59 -7.48
N ALA A 146 19.96 1.99 -8.37
CA ALA A 146 21.35 1.54 -8.38
C ALA A 146 22.06 1.91 -7.07
N LEU A 147 21.89 3.15 -6.60
CA LEU A 147 22.46 3.61 -5.34
C LEU A 147 21.91 2.82 -4.15
N GLY A 148 20.61 2.55 -4.11
CA GLY A 148 19.97 1.73 -3.08
C GLY A 148 20.53 0.30 -3.04
N ILE A 149 20.75 -0.32 -4.20
CA ILE A 149 21.36 -1.65 -4.30
C ILE A 149 22.81 -1.62 -3.78
N VAL A 150 23.61 -0.65 -4.20
CA VAL A 150 25.01 -0.50 -3.74
C VAL A 150 25.07 -0.33 -2.22
N LEU A 151 24.26 0.56 -1.66
CA LEU A 151 24.16 0.75 -0.21
C LEU A 151 23.74 -0.54 0.50
N GLY A 152 22.79 -1.26 -0.06
CA GLY A 152 22.31 -2.52 0.47
C GLY A 152 23.38 -3.61 0.48
N VAL A 153 24.13 -3.74 -0.60
CA VAL A 153 25.27 -4.66 -0.72
C VAL A 153 26.35 -4.32 0.29
N LEU A 154 26.70 -3.04 0.45
CA LEU A 154 27.67 -2.59 1.45
C LEU A 154 27.20 -2.96 2.87
N VAL A 155 25.97 -2.61 3.24
CA VAL A 155 25.41 -2.98 4.55
C VAL A 155 25.42 -4.49 4.73
N GLY A 156 25.00 -5.25 3.72
CA GLY A 156 24.97 -6.70 3.78
C GLY A 156 26.35 -7.34 3.95
N LYS A 157 27.39 -6.74 3.36
CA LYS A 157 28.77 -7.20 3.49
C LYS A 157 29.35 -7.00 4.90
N PHE A 158 28.98 -5.90 5.55
CA PHE A 158 29.47 -5.54 6.89
C PHE A 158 28.57 -6.02 8.03
N THR A 159 27.45 -6.66 7.73
CA THR A 159 26.51 -7.16 8.72
C THR A 159 26.31 -8.68 8.59
N PHE A 160 25.76 -9.29 9.64
CA PHE A 160 25.40 -10.70 9.63
C PHE A 160 24.24 -11.05 8.67
N LEU A 161 23.55 -10.03 8.13
CA LEU A 161 22.39 -10.20 7.23
C LEU A 161 22.77 -10.79 5.86
N GLY A 162 24.03 -10.65 5.46
CA GLY A 162 24.48 -11.04 4.13
C GLY A 162 23.95 -10.12 3.02
N LEU A 163 24.38 -10.35 1.78
CA LEU A 163 24.09 -9.46 0.66
C LEU A 163 22.59 -9.25 0.44
N THR A 164 21.81 -10.31 0.41
CA THR A 164 20.36 -10.25 0.18
C THR A 164 19.62 -9.52 1.32
N GLY A 165 19.97 -9.83 2.56
CA GLY A 165 19.36 -9.21 3.73
C GLY A 165 19.70 -7.72 3.83
N GLY A 166 20.94 -7.35 3.52
CA GLY A 166 21.37 -5.95 3.50
C GLY A 166 20.59 -5.12 2.48
N VAL A 167 20.46 -5.63 1.24
CA VAL A 167 19.66 -4.96 0.19
C VAL A 167 18.20 -4.81 0.63
N LEU A 168 17.60 -5.85 1.22
CA LEU A 168 16.22 -5.81 1.70
C LEU A 168 16.02 -4.74 2.78
N VAL A 169 16.87 -4.74 3.81
CA VAL A 169 16.75 -3.79 4.93
C VAL A 169 16.94 -2.35 4.45
N VAL A 170 17.97 -2.10 3.63
CA VAL A 170 18.21 -0.76 3.06
C VAL A 170 17.04 -0.32 2.19
N ALA A 171 16.50 -1.19 1.35
CA ALA A 171 15.33 -0.87 0.53
C ALA A 171 14.10 -0.51 1.37
N LEU A 172 13.83 -1.22 2.47
CA LEU A 172 12.75 -0.89 3.39
C LEU A 172 12.94 0.47 4.06
N VAL A 173 14.17 0.78 4.52
CA VAL A 173 14.50 2.07 5.14
C VAL A 173 14.33 3.21 4.14
N LEU A 174 14.90 3.09 2.94
CA LEU A 174 14.82 4.11 1.89
C LEU A 174 13.38 4.32 1.42
N SER A 175 12.61 3.24 1.28
CA SER A 175 11.17 3.30 0.95
C SER A 175 10.36 4.03 2.03
N ARG A 176 10.72 3.87 3.31
CA ARG A 176 10.07 4.58 4.42
C ARG A 176 10.42 6.08 4.41
N LEU A 177 11.66 6.42 4.08
CA LEU A 177 12.09 7.81 3.95
C LEU A 177 11.41 8.50 2.75
N GLY A 178 11.26 7.79 1.65
CA GLY A 178 10.60 8.25 0.42
C GLY A 178 11.42 9.27 -0.37
N LYS A 179 12.13 10.18 0.32
CA LYS A 179 12.98 11.23 -0.26
C LYS A 179 14.12 11.59 0.68
N THR A 180 15.31 11.82 0.13
CA THR A 180 16.47 12.34 0.87
C THR A 180 17.15 13.41 0.02
N GLY A 181 17.00 14.68 0.41
CA GLY A 181 17.45 15.81 -0.41
C GLY A 181 16.82 15.79 -1.81
N PRO A 182 17.58 15.81 -2.89
CA PRO A 182 17.08 15.75 -4.26
C PRO A 182 16.68 14.34 -4.70
N ILE A 183 17.11 13.29 -3.98
CA ILE A 183 16.92 11.89 -4.38
C ILE A 183 15.56 11.38 -3.92
N LEU A 184 14.77 10.85 -4.86
CA LEU A 184 13.52 10.16 -4.61
C LEU A 184 13.77 8.65 -4.55
N TRP A 185 13.40 8.00 -3.44
CA TRP A 185 13.50 6.56 -3.24
C TRP A 185 12.25 5.80 -3.67
N THR A 186 11.35 6.48 -4.35
CA THR A 186 10.09 5.92 -4.83
C THR A 186 10.01 6.05 -6.34
N MET A 187 9.40 5.07 -6.99
CA MET A 187 9.16 5.05 -8.42
C MET A 187 7.68 4.94 -8.73
N SER A 188 7.31 5.07 -10.00
CA SER A 188 5.92 4.85 -10.44
C SER A 188 5.47 3.41 -10.17
N SER A 189 4.17 3.23 -9.96
CA SER A 189 3.61 1.90 -9.73
C SER A 189 3.87 0.93 -10.90
N ALA A 190 3.84 1.43 -12.13
CA ALA A 190 4.13 0.63 -13.32
C ALA A 190 5.59 0.17 -13.37
N SER A 191 6.54 1.09 -13.13
CA SER A 191 7.97 0.76 -13.08
C SER A 191 8.29 -0.22 -11.95
N ASN A 192 7.67 -0.03 -10.79
CA ASN A 192 7.86 -0.93 -9.65
C ASN A 192 7.34 -2.35 -9.97
N LEU A 193 6.17 -2.46 -10.60
CA LEU A 193 5.62 -3.76 -11.00
C LEU A 193 6.54 -4.46 -12.01
N LEU A 194 6.97 -3.75 -13.05
CA LEU A 194 7.88 -4.28 -14.07
C LEU A 194 9.19 -4.78 -13.46
N LEU A 195 9.84 -3.96 -12.62
CA LEU A 195 11.10 -4.36 -11.98
C LEU A 195 10.93 -5.53 -11.02
N ARG A 196 9.80 -5.62 -10.33
CA ARG A 196 9.46 -6.76 -9.49
C ARG A 196 9.31 -8.05 -10.31
N GLU A 197 8.60 -7.99 -11.44
CA GLU A 197 8.41 -9.13 -12.32
C GLU A 197 9.72 -9.59 -12.96
N LEU A 198 10.52 -8.65 -13.46
CA LEU A 198 11.84 -8.97 -14.01
C LEU A 198 12.76 -9.56 -12.93
N GLY A 199 12.79 -8.98 -11.73
CA GLY A 199 13.57 -9.51 -10.61
C GLY A 199 13.13 -10.92 -10.22
N LEU A 200 11.83 -11.21 -10.22
CA LEU A 200 11.29 -12.54 -9.95
C LEU A 200 11.70 -13.54 -11.04
N ILE A 201 11.59 -13.17 -12.32
CA ILE A 201 11.98 -14.03 -13.45
C ILE A 201 13.48 -14.36 -13.37
N PHE A 202 14.34 -13.37 -13.16
CA PHE A 202 15.78 -13.60 -13.02
C PHE A 202 16.12 -14.47 -11.82
N PHE A 203 15.51 -14.20 -10.67
CA PHE A 203 15.68 -15.00 -9.46
C PHE A 203 15.27 -16.45 -9.69
N LEU A 204 14.07 -16.69 -10.22
CA LEU A 204 13.56 -18.04 -10.50
C LEU A 204 14.38 -18.77 -11.57
N SER A 205 14.90 -18.04 -12.57
CA SER A 205 15.76 -18.64 -13.61
C SER A 205 17.07 -19.15 -13.00
N VAL A 206 17.72 -18.35 -12.14
CA VAL A 206 18.97 -18.77 -11.49
C VAL A 206 18.73 -19.91 -10.51
N VAL A 207 17.75 -19.76 -9.61
CA VAL A 207 17.43 -20.79 -8.61
C VAL A 207 16.92 -22.07 -9.28
N GLY A 208 16.07 -21.93 -10.30
CA GLY A 208 15.53 -23.09 -11.03
C GLY A 208 16.59 -23.87 -11.80
N THR A 209 17.54 -23.20 -12.44
CA THR A 209 18.65 -23.88 -13.14
C THR A 209 19.59 -24.56 -12.16
N GLN A 210 19.91 -23.94 -11.03
CA GLN A 210 20.73 -24.54 -9.98
C GLN A 210 20.07 -25.77 -9.36
N ALA A 211 18.79 -25.62 -8.96
CA ALA A 211 18.02 -26.74 -8.39
C ALA A 211 17.81 -27.87 -9.41
N GLY A 212 17.54 -27.52 -10.67
CA GLY A 212 17.37 -28.50 -11.76
C GLY A 212 18.62 -29.30 -12.05
N ALA A 213 19.79 -28.66 -11.98
CA ALA A 213 21.08 -29.34 -12.21
C ALA A 213 21.37 -30.44 -11.18
N THR A 214 20.90 -30.27 -9.95
CA THR A 214 21.14 -31.24 -8.86
C THR A 214 19.93 -32.12 -8.57
N LEU A 215 18.79 -31.92 -9.23
CA LEU A 215 17.53 -32.59 -8.91
C LEU A 215 17.60 -34.10 -9.02
N VAL A 216 18.21 -34.61 -10.11
CA VAL A 216 18.30 -36.06 -10.36
C VAL A 216 19.18 -36.74 -9.32
N ASP A 217 20.36 -36.19 -9.04
CA ASP A 217 21.29 -36.72 -8.07
C ASP A 217 20.68 -36.66 -6.66
N THR A 218 20.01 -35.60 -6.28
CA THR A 218 19.31 -35.44 -5.03
C THR A 218 18.18 -36.47 -4.88
N TYR A 219 17.42 -36.70 -5.95
CA TYR A 219 16.35 -37.71 -5.96
C TYR A 219 16.90 -39.13 -5.80
N LEU A 220 17.99 -39.44 -6.48
CA LEU A 220 18.64 -40.76 -6.37
C LEU A 220 19.23 -41.00 -4.97
N GLN A 221 19.70 -39.94 -4.30
CA GLN A 221 20.29 -39.99 -2.98
C GLN A 221 19.26 -40.09 -1.86
N TYR A 222 18.19 -39.26 -1.91
CA TYR A 222 17.22 -39.12 -0.81
C TYR A 222 15.83 -39.68 -1.15
N GLY A 223 15.59 -40.07 -2.39
CA GLY A 223 14.32 -40.65 -2.83
C GLY A 223 13.12 -39.74 -2.63
N TYR A 224 11.96 -40.36 -2.43
CA TYR A 224 10.69 -39.64 -2.20
C TYR A 224 10.60 -38.96 -0.82
N GLU A 225 11.45 -39.32 0.12
CA GLU A 225 11.45 -38.76 1.49
C GLU A 225 11.68 -37.25 1.48
N LEU A 226 12.49 -36.76 0.55
CA LEU A 226 12.73 -35.32 0.37
C LEU A 226 11.44 -34.55 -0.01
N PHE A 227 10.63 -35.12 -0.91
CA PHE A 227 9.35 -34.53 -1.31
C PHE A 227 8.35 -34.52 -0.15
N LEU A 228 8.31 -35.61 0.63
CA LEU A 228 7.45 -35.69 1.80
C LEU A 228 7.88 -34.68 2.87
N ALA A 229 9.16 -34.55 3.15
CA ALA A 229 9.70 -33.57 4.07
C ALA A 229 9.38 -32.15 3.62
N GLY A 230 9.57 -31.80 2.34
CA GLY A 230 9.22 -30.51 1.76
C GLY A 230 7.73 -30.20 1.88
N ALA A 231 6.87 -31.19 1.61
CA ALA A 231 5.43 -31.03 1.78
C ALA A 231 5.04 -30.77 3.24
N ILE A 232 5.60 -31.49 4.18
CA ILE A 232 5.33 -31.32 5.63
C ILE A 232 5.79 -29.93 6.08
N ILE A 233 7.03 -29.52 5.74
CA ILE A 233 7.59 -28.22 6.12
C ILE A 233 6.75 -27.06 5.56
N THR A 234 6.12 -27.24 4.41
CA THR A 234 5.29 -26.21 3.79
C THR A 234 3.86 -26.21 4.31
N LEU A 235 3.20 -27.38 4.33
CA LEU A 235 1.77 -27.48 4.62
C LEU A 235 1.47 -27.36 6.12
N VAL A 236 2.30 -27.93 6.99
CA VAL A 236 2.02 -27.94 8.43
C VAL A 236 1.95 -26.52 9.01
N PRO A 237 2.94 -25.64 8.82
CA PRO A 237 2.87 -24.27 9.33
C PRO A 237 1.72 -23.46 8.70
N MET A 238 1.45 -23.68 7.40
CA MET A 238 0.38 -22.98 6.69
C MET A 238 -1.00 -23.37 7.25
N ILE A 239 -1.27 -24.66 7.43
CA ILE A 239 -2.53 -25.16 7.99
C ILE A 239 -2.66 -24.73 9.45
N ALA A 240 -1.61 -24.87 10.26
CA ALA A 240 -1.62 -24.47 11.67
C ALA A 240 -1.91 -22.96 11.81
N THR A 241 -1.24 -22.12 11.02
CA THR A 241 -1.50 -20.67 11.02
C THR A 241 -2.92 -20.34 10.58
N ALA A 242 -3.43 -21.02 9.54
CA ALA A 242 -4.80 -20.84 9.07
C ALA A 242 -5.84 -21.20 10.14
N LEU A 243 -5.64 -22.32 10.83
CA LEU A 243 -6.52 -22.76 11.90
C LEU A 243 -6.50 -21.80 13.10
N ILE A 244 -5.32 -21.39 13.55
CA ILE A 244 -5.17 -20.42 14.65
C ILE A 244 -5.84 -19.09 14.29
N ALA A 245 -5.55 -18.55 13.11
CA ALA A 245 -6.12 -17.29 12.64
C ALA A 245 -7.65 -17.35 12.49
N LYS A 246 -8.18 -18.51 12.07
CA LYS A 246 -9.62 -18.70 11.91
C LYS A 246 -10.33 -18.94 13.24
N LEU A 247 -9.80 -19.82 14.09
CA LEU A 247 -10.45 -20.27 15.31
C LEU A 247 -10.24 -19.29 16.48
N VAL A 248 -9.01 -18.77 16.65
CA VAL A 248 -8.67 -17.90 17.77
C VAL A 248 -8.95 -16.44 17.44
N TYR A 249 -8.44 -15.93 16.30
CA TYR A 249 -8.55 -14.53 15.93
C TYR A 249 -9.80 -14.20 15.10
N LYS A 250 -10.56 -15.22 14.67
CA LYS A 250 -11.78 -15.07 13.83
C LYS A 250 -11.55 -14.19 12.60
N THR A 251 -10.35 -14.27 12.03
CA THR A 251 -9.92 -13.44 10.92
C THR A 251 -10.80 -13.69 9.68
N ASN A 252 -11.12 -12.63 8.95
CA ASN A 252 -11.83 -12.74 7.68
C ASN A 252 -11.03 -13.56 6.67
N LEU A 253 -11.70 -14.42 5.90
CA LEU A 253 -11.07 -15.33 4.95
C LEU A 253 -10.17 -14.61 3.94
N LEU A 254 -10.60 -13.49 3.40
CA LEU A 254 -9.83 -12.71 2.41
C LEU A 254 -8.55 -12.14 3.00
N THR A 255 -8.62 -11.63 4.22
CA THR A 255 -7.44 -11.15 4.98
C THR A 255 -6.50 -12.30 5.31
N LEU A 256 -7.05 -13.44 5.73
CA LEU A 256 -6.28 -14.63 6.03
C LEU A 256 -5.50 -15.16 4.81
N LEU A 257 -6.17 -15.29 3.67
CA LEU A 257 -5.53 -15.73 2.43
C LEU A 257 -4.40 -14.80 2.00
N GLY A 258 -4.63 -13.48 2.09
CA GLY A 258 -3.58 -12.48 1.80
C GLY A 258 -2.40 -12.56 2.78
N ALA A 259 -2.68 -12.74 4.08
CA ALA A 259 -1.65 -12.89 5.11
C ALA A 259 -0.83 -14.19 4.92
N LEU A 260 -1.48 -15.32 4.60
CA LEU A 260 -0.80 -16.58 4.29
C LEU A 260 0.10 -16.45 3.06
N ALA A 261 -0.41 -15.86 1.96
CA ALA A 261 0.40 -15.61 0.77
C ALA A 261 1.59 -14.69 1.07
N GLY A 262 1.41 -13.68 1.94
CA GLY A 262 2.48 -12.78 2.41
C GLY A 262 3.51 -13.51 3.28
N GLY A 263 3.06 -14.34 4.24
CA GLY A 263 3.91 -15.13 5.12
C GLY A 263 4.74 -16.17 4.37
N MET A 264 4.16 -16.78 3.36
CA MET A 264 4.84 -17.71 2.45
C MET A 264 5.68 -17.00 1.37
N THR A 265 5.75 -15.67 1.40
CA THR A 265 6.42 -14.86 0.37
C THR A 265 5.98 -15.16 -1.06
N SER A 266 4.75 -15.64 -1.22
CA SER A 266 4.20 -16.13 -2.48
C SER A 266 3.42 -15.06 -3.23
N THR A 267 4.08 -14.38 -4.15
CA THR A 267 3.41 -13.46 -5.11
C THR A 267 2.42 -14.18 -6.02
N PRO A 268 2.71 -15.39 -6.55
CA PRO A 268 1.73 -16.16 -7.31
C PRO A 268 0.48 -16.50 -6.49
N GLY A 269 0.64 -16.77 -5.19
CA GLY A 269 -0.48 -16.99 -4.28
C GLY A 269 -1.41 -15.77 -4.21
N LEU A 270 -0.86 -14.56 -4.07
CA LEU A 270 -1.65 -13.33 -4.11
C LEU A 270 -2.33 -13.12 -5.47
N ALA A 271 -1.63 -13.41 -6.57
CA ALA A 271 -2.19 -13.29 -7.91
C ALA A 271 -3.40 -14.22 -8.14
N ALA A 272 -3.37 -15.43 -7.55
CA ALA A 272 -4.48 -16.37 -7.60
C ALA A 272 -5.70 -15.89 -6.79
N ILE A 273 -5.48 -15.19 -5.68
CA ILE A 273 -6.55 -14.69 -4.80
C ILE A 273 -7.19 -13.42 -5.37
N SER A 274 -6.41 -12.56 -6.01
CA SER A 274 -6.85 -11.22 -6.47
C SER A 274 -8.11 -11.24 -7.36
N PRO A 275 -8.27 -12.15 -8.34
CA PRO A 275 -9.48 -12.19 -9.17
C PRO A 275 -10.72 -12.76 -8.44
N MET A 276 -10.55 -13.41 -7.28
CA MET A 276 -11.64 -14.01 -6.52
C MET A 276 -12.47 -12.98 -5.75
N THR A 277 -12.01 -11.72 -5.66
CA THR A 277 -12.66 -10.68 -4.88
C THR A 277 -12.45 -9.29 -5.47
N LYS A 278 -13.45 -8.41 -5.27
CA LYS A 278 -13.32 -6.97 -5.55
C LYS A 278 -12.72 -6.18 -4.36
N SER A 279 -12.52 -6.84 -3.22
CA SER A 279 -11.95 -6.23 -2.02
C SER A 279 -10.43 -6.18 -2.10
N ASN A 280 -9.83 -5.09 -1.61
CA ASN A 280 -8.37 -4.94 -1.47
C ASN A 280 -7.82 -5.60 -0.19
N ALA A 281 -8.64 -6.30 0.59
CA ALA A 281 -8.23 -6.92 1.85
C ALA A 281 -7.07 -7.92 1.70
N PRO A 282 -7.04 -8.81 0.69
CA PRO A 282 -5.90 -9.71 0.49
C PRO A 282 -4.60 -8.96 0.18
N GLN A 283 -4.66 -7.93 -0.68
CA GLN A 283 -3.49 -7.14 -1.07
C GLN A 283 -2.91 -6.37 0.12
N ILE A 284 -3.77 -5.80 0.96
CA ILE A 284 -3.37 -5.07 2.17
C ILE A 284 -2.72 -6.03 3.17
N ALA A 285 -3.35 -7.17 3.44
CA ALA A 285 -2.81 -8.19 4.35
C ALA A 285 -1.47 -8.73 3.85
N TYR A 286 -1.36 -9.04 2.57
CA TYR A 286 -0.12 -9.45 1.93
C TYR A 286 0.98 -8.39 2.10
N ALA A 287 0.70 -7.14 1.75
CA ALA A 287 1.66 -6.04 1.82
C ALA A 287 2.14 -5.76 3.25
N THR A 288 1.32 -6.06 4.25
CA THR A 288 1.67 -5.91 5.67
C THR A 288 2.56 -7.04 6.14
N VAL A 289 2.26 -8.29 5.78
CA VAL A 289 2.95 -9.49 6.29
C VAL A 289 4.24 -9.77 5.52
N TYR A 290 4.24 -9.60 4.21
CA TYR A 290 5.36 -9.94 3.33
C TYR A 290 6.73 -9.36 3.75
N PRO A 291 6.88 -8.05 4.06
CA PRO A 291 8.17 -7.49 4.45
C PRO A 291 8.68 -8.10 5.77
N ILE A 292 7.79 -8.35 6.71
CA ILE A 292 8.13 -8.95 8.01
C ILE A 292 8.58 -10.40 7.80
N ALA A 293 7.84 -11.18 7.01
CA ALA A 293 8.18 -12.56 6.67
C ALA A 293 9.54 -12.66 5.99
N MET A 294 9.85 -11.78 5.04
CA MET A 294 11.15 -11.75 4.36
C MET A 294 12.31 -11.49 5.32
N VAL A 295 12.16 -10.53 6.24
CA VAL A 295 13.19 -10.25 7.26
C VAL A 295 13.37 -11.45 8.19
N LEU A 296 12.26 -12.01 8.70
CA LEU A 296 12.31 -13.18 9.59
C LEU A 296 12.92 -14.41 8.90
N LEU A 297 12.59 -14.66 7.65
CA LEU A 297 13.14 -15.77 6.87
C LEU A 297 14.67 -15.65 6.75
N VAL A 298 15.17 -14.45 6.42
CA VAL A 298 16.63 -14.22 6.35
C VAL A 298 17.29 -14.47 7.71
N LEU A 299 16.70 -13.99 8.80
CA LEU A 299 17.23 -14.18 10.15
C LEU A 299 17.23 -15.66 10.55
N VAL A 300 16.12 -16.39 10.33
CA VAL A 300 15.99 -17.80 10.68
C VAL A 300 16.98 -18.66 9.89
N VAL A 301 17.09 -18.43 8.57
CA VAL A 301 18.06 -19.16 7.73
C VAL A 301 19.50 -18.93 8.21
N LYS A 302 19.84 -17.69 8.57
CA LYS A 302 21.16 -17.38 9.12
C LYS A 302 21.42 -18.02 10.47
N LEU A 303 20.42 -18.04 11.36
CA LEU A 303 20.53 -18.74 12.65
C LEU A 303 20.73 -20.24 12.46
N LEU A 304 19.95 -20.87 11.59
CA LEU A 304 20.11 -22.30 11.29
C LEU A 304 21.51 -22.61 10.74
N ALA A 305 22.05 -21.75 9.86
CA ALA A 305 23.39 -21.91 9.32
C ALA A 305 24.52 -21.73 10.37
N LEU A 306 24.23 -21.16 11.54
CA LEU A 306 25.20 -21.08 12.64
C LEU A 306 25.24 -22.37 13.47
N PHE A 307 24.20 -23.22 13.41
CA PHE A 307 24.08 -24.46 14.16
C PHE A 307 24.29 -25.70 13.28
N SER A 308 24.44 -25.54 11.97
CA SER A 308 24.76 -26.60 11.01
C SER A 308 26.26 -26.62 10.69
#